data_fd13be0b8419a833b1edae390957e48d
#
_entry.id   fd13be0b8419a833b1edae390957e48d
#
_cell.length_a   1.000
_cell.length_b   1.000
_cell.length_c   1.000
_cell.angle_alpha   90.00
_cell.angle_beta   90.00
_cell.angle_gamma   90.00
#
_symmetry.space_group_name_H-M   'P 1'
#
loop_
_entity.id
_entity.type
_entity.pdbx_description
1 polymer ?
#
loop_
_entity_poly.entity_id
_entity_poly.type
_entity_poly.pdbx_seq_one_letter_code
_entity_poly.pdbx_strand_id
1 'polypeptide(L)'
;GSLDEFGVKKPRLAAIDCGIKYNILRSLCKSFEVIWCPPNIDFNHLIESYQIDALFCSNGPGDPAHPGKATMARENLALAVKAKIPVMGICLGHQLMGLASGLSTYKMRYGHRGANQPVVDLISGKVLITSQNHGFAVADPDAGMLAAHPSGAKSEQQENLHGAEVKVRYVNAN
;
A
#
# COMPACT_ATOMS: atom_id res chain seq x y z
N GLY A 1 -12.69 22.11 8.99
CA GLY A 1 -12.45 21.14 7.91
C GLY A 1 -12.83 21.73 6.57
N SER A 2 -12.17 21.29 5.49
CA SER A 2 -12.51 21.75 4.14
C SER A 2 -13.83 21.12 3.67
N LEU A 3 -14.58 21.88 2.84
CA LEU A 3 -15.81 21.41 2.23
C LEU A 3 -15.53 20.97 0.78
N ASP A 4 -16.32 20.03 0.28
CA ASP A 4 -16.35 19.68 -1.13
C ASP A 4 -17.16 20.70 -1.96
N GLU A 5 -17.32 20.44 -3.25
CA GLU A 5 -18.11 21.29 -4.16
C GLU A 5 -19.62 21.36 -3.86
N PHE A 6 -20.11 20.42 -3.04
CA PHE A 6 -21.50 20.37 -2.58
C PHE A 6 -21.69 20.89 -1.15
N GLY A 7 -20.65 21.44 -0.51
CA GLY A 7 -20.70 21.95 0.86
C GLY A 7 -20.64 20.86 1.94
N VAL A 8 -20.27 19.62 1.58
CA VAL A 8 -20.11 18.50 2.50
C VAL A 8 -18.69 18.49 3.04
N LYS A 9 -18.52 18.21 4.35
CA LYS A 9 -17.21 18.11 4.98
C LYS A 9 -16.42 16.97 4.36
N LYS A 10 -15.24 17.28 3.83
CA LYS A 10 -14.32 16.25 3.31
C LYS A 10 -13.80 15.37 4.44
N PRO A 11 -13.69 14.04 4.23
CA PRO A 11 -13.03 13.16 5.18
C PRO A 11 -11.54 13.51 5.29
N ARG A 12 -10.97 13.30 6.47
CA ARG A 12 -9.56 13.56 6.77
C ARG A 12 -8.70 12.36 6.42
N LEU A 13 -7.76 12.58 5.52
CA LEU A 13 -6.82 11.56 5.05
C LEU A 13 -5.41 11.89 5.53
N ALA A 14 -4.82 11.04 6.38
CA ALA A 14 -3.38 11.11 6.64
C ALA A 14 -2.63 10.52 5.45
N ALA A 15 -1.80 11.31 4.80
CA ALA A 15 -0.97 10.90 3.68
C ALA A 15 0.49 10.76 4.13
N ILE A 16 0.93 9.53 4.39
CA ILE A 16 2.31 9.20 4.74
C ILE A 16 3.21 9.38 3.50
N ASP A 17 4.18 10.27 3.61
CA ASP A 17 5.11 10.61 2.54
C ASP A 17 6.35 9.70 2.55
N CYS A 18 6.35 8.68 1.71
CA CYS A 18 7.51 7.83 1.43
C CYS A 18 8.29 8.28 0.18
N GLY A 19 7.91 9.40 -0.43
CA GLY A 19 8.40 9.94 -1.70
C GLY A 19 7.24 10.26 -2.65
N ILE A 20 6.21 10.93 -2.11
CA ILE A 20 4.96 11.18 -2.79
C ILE A 20 5.14 12.08 -4.03
N LYS A 21 4.51 11.70 -5.13
CA LYS A 21 4.43 12.58 -6.31
C LYS A 21 3.34 13.62 -6.10
N TYR A 22 3.65 14.89 -6.39
CA TYR A 22 2.70 16.01 -6.24
C TYR A 22 1.35 15.80 -6.93
N ASN A 23 1.31 15.09 -8.07
CA ASN A 23 0.05 14.81 -8.74
C ASN A 23 -0.86 13.86 -7.94
N ILE A 24 -0.28 12.93 -7.16
CA ILE A 24 -1.05 12.08 -6.25
C ILE A 24 -1.64 12.97 -5.15
N LEU A 25 -0.83 13.82 -4.52
CA LEU A 25 -1.28 14.74 -3.49
C LEU A 25 -2.41 15.65 -3.99
N ARG A 26 -2.24 16.26 -5.17
CA ARG A 26 -3.29 17.08 -5.80
C ARG A 26 -4.59 16.29 -6.06
N SER A 27 -4.47 15.02 -6.44
CA SER A 27 -5.64 14.17 -6.68
C SER A 27 -6.36 13.83 -5.37
N LEU A 28 -5.62 13.55 -4.31
CA LEU A 28 -6.19 13.29 -2.98
C LEU A 28 -6.91 14.53 -2.43
N CYS A 29 -6.34 15.73 -2.59
CA CYS A 29 -6.94 16.99 -2.12
C CYS A 29 -8.28 17.33 -2.79
N LYS A 30 -8.61 16.70 -3.93
CA LYS A 30 -9.94 16.90 -4.56
C LYS A 30 -11.06 16.33 -3.67
N SER A 31 -10.83 15.16 -3.06
CA SER A 31 -11.84 14.43 -2.30
C SER A 31 -11.63 14.42 -0.79
N PHE A 32 -10.43 14.76 -0.33
CA PHE A 32 -10.04 14.67 1.09
C PHE A 32 -9.49 15.99 1.62
N GLU A 33 -9.65 16.19 2.93
CA GLU A 33 -8.81 17.08 3.72
C GLU A 33 -7.52 16.32 4.05
N VAL A 34 -6.42 16.63 3.35
CA VAL A 34 -5.18 15.86 3.43
C VAL A 34 -4.26 16.40 4.53
N ILE A 35 -3.91 15.54 5.47
CA ILE A 35 -2.85 15.75 6.45
C ILE A 35 -1.59 15.10 5.89
N TRP A 36 -0.70 15.89 5.33
CA TRP A 36 0.57 15.41 4.76
C TRP A 36 1.60 15.24 5.86
N CYS A 37 2.05 14.03 6.09
CA CYS A 37 2.89 13.67 7.23
C CYS A 37 4.09 12.81 6.85
N PRO A 38 5.19 12.88 7.62
CA PRO A 38 6.37 12.06 7.38
C PRO A 38 6.11 10.58 7.75
N PRO A 39 6.97 9.64 7.26
CA PRO A 39 6.81 8.20 7.52
C PRO A 39 6.88 7.83 9.01
N ASN A 40 7.55 8.63 9.80
CA ASN A 40 7.77 8.43 11.23
C ASN A 40 6.77 9.17 12.12
N ILE A 41 5.63 9.58 11.58
CA ILE A 41 4.56 10.16 12.38
C ILE A 41 4.06 9.14 13.40
N ASP A 42 3.72 9.58 14.59
CA ASP A 42 3.08 8.74 15.59
C ASP A 42 1.61 8.51 15.23
N PHE A 43 1.18 7.24 15.21
CA PHE A 43 -0.19 6.86 14.84
C PHE A 43 -1.23 7.40 15.84
N ASN A 44 -0.93 7.38 17.14
CA ASN A 44 -1.86 7.90 18.13
C ASN A 44 -2.05 9.40 17.96
N HIS A 45 -0.98 10.12 17.63
CA HIS A 45 -1.08 11.55 17.31
C HIS A 45 -2.00 11.81 16.11
N LEU A 46 -1.97 10.96 15.07
CA LEU A 46 -2.90 11.07 13.94
C LEU A 46 -4.35 10.91 14.37
N ILE A 47 -4.63 9.97 15.26
CA ILE A 47 -5.99 9.70 15.74
C ILE A 47 -6.47 10.80 16.69
N GLU A 48 -5.69 11.14 17.71
CA GLU A 48 -6.11 12.03 18.78
C GLU A 48 -6.14 13.49 18.35
N SER A 49 -5.11 13.94 17.63
CA SER A 49 -4.98 15.36 17.26
C SER A 49 -5.64 15.69 15.93
N TYR A 50 -5.56 14.80 14.96
CA TYR A 50 -6.10 15.04 13.61
C TYR A 50 -7.42 14.35 13.35
N GLN A 51 -7.80 13.34 14.14
CA GLN A 51 -9.06 12.59 13.98
C GLN A 51 -9.24 12.14 12.53
N ILE A 52 -8.26 11.39 12.02
CA ILE A 52 -8.26 10.93 10.63
C ILE A 52 -9.35 9.89 10.39
N ASP A 53 -9.94 9.93 9.19
CA ASP A 53 -10.95 8.98 8.72
C ASP A 53 -10.32 7.85 7.87
N ALA A 54 -9.14 8.11 7.30
CA ALA A 54 -8.42 7.15 6.46
C ALA A 54 -6.90 7.41 6.46
N LEU A 55 -6.14 6.37 6.09
CA LEU A 55 -4.67 6.44 5.95
C LEU A 55 -4.27 6.10 4.52
N PHE A 56 -3.41 6.90 3.94
CA PHE A 56 -2.79 6.67 2.65
C PHE A 56 -1.27 6.57 2.80
N CYS A 57 -0.67 5.54 2.22
CA CYS A 57 0.77 5.41 2.14
C CYS A 57 1.24 5.59 0.69
N SER A 58 2.13 6.53 0.48
CA SER A 58 2.51 6.96 -0.86
C SER A 58 3.47 6.00 -1.56
N ASN A 59 3.66 6.24 -2.85
CA ASN A 59 4.81 5.73 -3.57
C ASN A 59 6.11 6.23 -2.94
N GLY A 60 7.21 5.52 -3.22
CA GLY A 60 8.54 5.92 -2.77
C GLY A 60 9.61 5.00 -3.34
N PRO A 61 10.88 5.38 -3.17
CA PRO A 61 12.03 4.57 -3.56
C PRO A 61 12.39 3.54 -2.49
N GLY A 62 13.19 2.55 -2.89
CA GLY A 62 13.83 1.61 -1.98
C GLY A 62 13.17 0.25 -1.91
N ASP A 63 13.75 -0.58 -1.04
CA ASP A 63 13.26 -1.91 -0.74
C ASP A 63 12.21 -1.83 0.39
N PRO A 64 10.97 -2.32 0.18
CA PRO A 64 9.94 -2.28 1.20
C PRO A 64 10.28 -3.09 2.47
N ALA A 65 11.12 -4.11 2.36
CA ALA A 65 11.55 -4.93 3.49
C ALA A 65 12.76 -4.36 4.23
N HIS A 66 13.42 -3.30 3.70
CA HIS A 66 14.61 -2.74 4.32
C HIS A 66 14.25 -1.98 5.62
N PRO A 67 15.00 -2.19 6.72
CA PRO A 67 14.80 -1.44 7.96
C PRO A 67 14.94 0.07 7.77
N GLY A 68 14.15 0.86 8.48
CA GLY A 68 14.22 2.32 8.47
C GLY A 68 12.86 2.99 8.31
N LYS A 69 12.78 4.05 7.51
CA LYS A 69 11.53 4.83 7.32
C LYS A 69 10.36 3.98 6.83
N ALA A 70 10.62 2.97 5.99
CA ALA A 70 9.60 2.03 5.52
C ALA A 70 9.00 1.20 6.66
N THR A 71 9.81 0.84 7.67
CA THR A 71 9.33 0.10 8.85
C THR A 71 8.28 0.89 9.62
N MET A 72 8.54 2.17 9.89
CA MET A 72 7.61 3.03 10.63
C MET A 72 6.30 3.25 9.87
N ALA A 73 6.38 3.46 8.55
CA ALA A 73 5.19 3.56 7.71
C ALA A 73 4.38 2.25 7.72
N ARG A 74 5.06 1.09 7.70
CA ARG A 74 4.43 -0.23 7.80
C ARG A 74 3.73 -0.42 9.15
N GLU A 75 4.35 -0.02 10.25
CA GLU A 75 3.77 -0.07 11.59
C GLU A 75 2.50 0.78 11.68
N ASN A 76 2.51 2.00 11.14
CA ASN A 76 1.33 2.86 11.06
C ASN A 76 0.19 2.21 10.24
N LEU A 77 0.51 1.55 9.13
CA LEU A 77 -0.47 0.79 8.34
C LEU A 77 -1.07 -0.36 9.15
N ALA A 78 -0.24 -1.12 9.87
CA ALA A 78 -0.70 -2.22 10.70
C ALA A 78 -1.62 -1.73 11.83
N LEU A 79 -1.28 -0.62 12.48
CA LEU A 79 -2.12 0.00 13.51
C LEU A 79 -3.45 0.51 12.94
N ALA A 80 -3.44 1.12 11.75
CA ALA A 80 -4.66 1.57 11.09
C ALA A 80 -5.60 0.41 10.74
N VAL A 81 -5.06 -0.70 10.21
CA VAL A 81 -5.85 -1.92 9.94
C VAL A 81 -6.47 -2.46 11.23
N LYS A 82 -5.68 -2.55 12.32
CA LYS A 82 -6.16 -2.99 13.64
C LYS A 82 -7.26 -2.07 14.18
N ALA A 83 -7.14 -0.77 13.98
CA ALA A 83 -8.14 0.23 14.37
C ALA A 83 -9.34 0.28 13.42
N LYS A 84 -9.38 -0.58 12.38
CA LYS A 84 -10.43 -0.59 11.33
C LYS A 84 -10.55 0.72 10.56
N ILE A 85 -9.47 1.47 10.46
CA ILE A 85 -9.38 2.68 9.64
C ILE A 85 -9.08 2.23 8.21
N PRO A 86 -9.84 2.73 7.20
CA PRO A 86 -9.56 2.44 5.81
C PRO A 86 -8.13 2.81 5.42
N VAL A 87 -7.44 1.92 4.72
CA VAL A 87 -6.07 2.13 4.25
C VAL A 87 -5.95 1.96 2.75
N MET A 88 -5.08 2.73 2.12
CA MET A 88 -4.73 2.61 0.70
C MET A 88 -3.23 2.87 0.51
N GLY A 89 -2.62 2.14 -0.41
CA GLY A 89 -1.21 2.31 -0.76
C GLY A 89 -0.97 2.33 -2.27
N ILE A 90 0.01 3.12 -2.70
CA ILE A 90 0.47 3.15 -4.09
C ILE A 90 1.93 2.73 -4.16
N CYS A 91 2.28 1.80 -5.05
CA CYS A 91 3.64 1.30 -5.29
C CYS A 91 4.29 0.83 -3.99
N LEU A 92 5.29 1.55 -3.44
CA LEU A 92 5.89 1.23 -2.14
C LEU A 92 4.83 1.11 -1.04
N GLY A 93 3.86 2.02 -0.98
CA GLY A 93 2.78 1.95 0.01
C GLY A 93 1.94 0.67 -0.10
N HIS A 94 1.65 0.19 -1.31
CA HIS A 94 0.99 -1.10 -1.52
C HIS A 94 1.85 -2.27 -1.00
N GLN A 95 3.15 -2.25 -1.27
CA GLN A 95 4.08 -3.27 -0.79
C GLN A 95 4.18 -3.28 0.74
N LEU A 96 4.21 -2.10 1.36
CA LEU A 96 4.19 -1.96 2.83
C LEU A 96 2.87 -2.45 3.45
N MET A 97 1.74 -2.25 2.77
CA MET A 97 0.45 -2.84 3.17
C MET A 97 0.51 -4.37 3.13
N GLY A 98 1.07 -4.95 2.07
CA GLY A 98 1.29 -6.39 1.97
C GLY A 98 2.11 -6.92 3.15
N LEU A 99 3.24 -6.28 3.46
CA LEU A 99 4.08 -6.63 4.60
C LEU A 99 3.35 -6.45 5.95
N ALA A 100 2.57 -5.37 6.11
CA ALA A 100 1.76 -5.14 7.30
C ALA A 100 0.66 -6.20 7.50
N SER A 101 0.23 -6.83 6.41
CA SER A 101 -0.75 -7.92 6.40
C SER A 101 -0.11 -9.31 6.52
N GLY A 102 1.20 -9.39 6.76
CA GLY A 102 1.92 -10.67 6.92
C GLY A 102 2.35 -11.32 5.59
N LEU A 103 2.17 -10.64 4.46
CA LEU A 103 2.70 -11.11 3.18
C LEU A 103 4.18 -10.77 3.05
N SER A 104 4.87 -11.44 2.13
CA SER A 104 6.25 -11.13 1.78
C SER A 104 6.34 -10.29 0.51
N THR A 105 7.50 -9.67 0.31
CA THR A 105 7.83 -8.96 -0.94
C THR A 105 9.11 -9.53 -1.53
N TYR A 106 9.25 -9.42 -2.84
CA TYR A 106 10.44 -9.85 -3.54
C TYR A 106 10.88 -8.85 -4.60
N LYS A 107 12.18 -8.84 -4.87
CA LYS A 107 12.76 -8.05 -5.96
C LYS A 107 12.60 -8.79 -7.27
N MET A 108 11.93 -8.17 -8.23
CA MET A 108 11.80 -8.70 -9.58
C MET A 108 13.12 -8.53 -10.36
N ARG A 109 13.42 -9.45 -11.26
CA ARG A 109 14.64 -9.40 -12.09
C ARG A 109 14.70 -8.14 -12.96
N TYR A 110 13.59 -7.74 -13.57
CA TYR A 110 13.49 -6.60 -14.48
C TYR A 110 12.56 -5.50 -13.99
N GLY A 111 11.59 -5.84 -13.13
CA GLY A 111 10.51 -4.96 -12.71
C GLY A 111 9.47 -4.73 -13.80
N HIS A 112 8.38 -4.07 -13.43
CA HIS A 112 7.34 -3.64 -14.38
C HIS A 112 7.46 -2.14 -14.59
N ARG A 113 7.68 -1.73 -15.84
CA ARG A 113 7.85 -0.32 -16.22
C ARG A 113 7.18 -0.05 -17.55
N GLY A 114 6.30 0.97 -17.57
CA GLY A 114 5.60 1.40 -18.77
C GLY A 114 4.09 1.54 -18.56
N ALA A 115 3.42 2.07 -19.57
CA ALA A 115 1.97 2.32 -19.57
C ALA A 115 1.15 1.17 -20.19
N ASN A 116 1.79 0.01 -20.44
CA ASN A 116 1.22 -1.12 -21.16
C ASN A 116 1.36 -2.43 -20.37
N GLN A 117 1.30 -2.37 -19.06
CA GLN A 117 1.44 -3.54 -18.19
C GLN A 117 0.06 -4.19 -17.98
N PRO A 118 -0.15 -5.43 -18.45
CA PRO A 118 -1.42 -6.10 -18.28
C PRO A 118 -1.57 -6.63 -16.85
N VAL A 119 -2.78 -6.50 -16.29
CA VAL A 119 -3.19 -7.16 -15.04
C VAL A 119 -4.49 -7.90 -15.25
N VAL A 120 -4.63 -9.04 -14.60
CA VAL A 120 -5.85 -9.85 -14.62
C VAL A 120 -6.66 -9.56 -13.37
N ASP A 121 -7.93 -9.20 -13.53
CA ASP A 121 -8.90 -9.20 -12.44
C ASP A 121 -9.38 -10.64 -12.21
N LEU A 122 -8.98 -11.24 -11.11
CA LEU A 122 -9.28 -12.64 -10.78
C LEU A 122 -10.77 -12.88 -10.53
N ILE A 123 -11.55 -11.83 -10.26
CA ILE A 123 -13.00 -11.95 -10.06
C ILE A 123 -13.74 -12.00 -11.40
N SER A 124 -13.42 -11.10 -12.31
CA SER A 124 -14.10 -10.97 -13.59
C SER A 124 -13.41 -11.70 -14.74
N GLY A 125 -12.16 -12.14 -14.57
CA GLY A 125 -11.29 -12.69 -15.62
C GLY A 125 -10.85 -11.65 -16.67
N LYS A 126 -11.16 -10.38 -16.50
CA LYS A 126 -10.83 -9.32 -17.46
C LYS A 126 -9.36 -8.91 -17.32
N VAL A 127 -8.75 -8.65 -18.47
CA VAL A 127 -7.41 -8.05 -18.54
C VAL A 127 -7.54 -6.53 -18.63
N LEU A 128 -6.85 -5.82 -17.75
CA LEU A 128 -6.75 -4.37 -17.73
C LEU A 128 -5.32 -3.96 -18.08
N ILE A 129 -5.18 -2.93 -18.90
CA ILE A 129 -3.86 -2.34 -19.18
C ILE A 129 -3.60 -1.23 -18.17
N THR A 130 -2.47 -1.33 -17.48
CA THR A 130 -2.09 -0.42 -16.41
C THR A 130 -0.75 0.25 -16.65
N SER A 131 -0.53 1.39 -15.99
CA SER A 131 0.77 2.04 -15.95
C SER A 131 1.48 1.63 -14.66
N GLN A 132 2.66 1.02 -14.80
CA GLN A 132 3.45 0.52 -13.67
C GLN A 132 4.87 1.05 -13.71
N ASN A 133 5.46 1.25 -12.54
CA ASN A 133 6.87 1.58 -12.38
C ASN A 133 7.36 1.10 -11.01
N HIS A 134 7.67 -0.19 -10.91
CA HIS A 134 8.15 -0.79 -9.67
C HIS A 134 9.14 -1.92 -9.93
N GLY A 135 10.08 -2.14 -8.98
CA GLY A 135 11.07 -3.20 -9.02
C GLY A 135 10.84 -4.30 -7.98
N PHE A 136 9.88 -4.10 -7.07
CA PHE A 136 9.47 -5.07 -6.07
C PHE A 136 8.00 -5.41 -6.24
N ALA A 137 7.62 -6.63 -5.88
CA ALA A 137 6.23 -7.08 -5.88
C ALA A 137 5.87 -7.74 -4.54
N VAL A 138 4.59 -7.74 -4.22
CA VAL A 138 4.04 -8.53 -3.12
C VAL A 138 3.90 -9.97 -3.60
N ALA A 139 4.38 -10.92 -2.81
CA ALA A 139 4.22 -12.33 -3.12
C ALA A 139 2.76 -12.75 -2.93
N ASP A 140 2.26 -13.52 -3.88
CA ASP A 140 0.95 -14.15 -3.78
C ASP A 140 1.02 -15.25 -2.70
N PRO A 141 0.18 -15.20 -1.64
CA PRO A 141 0.17 -16.22 -0.61
C PRO A 141 -0.20 -17.61 -1.15
N ASP A 142 -0.97 -17.66 -2.22
CA ASP A 142 -1.44 -18.90 -2.85
C ASP A 142 -0.49 -19.41 -3.93
N ALA A 143 0.43 -18.59 -4.44
CA ALA A 143 1.43 -18.97 -5.43
C ALA A 143 2.53 -19.90 -4.89
N GLY A 144 2.55 -20.20 -3.61
CA GLY A 144 3.49 -21.12 -2.96
C GLY A 144 3.52 -22.53 -3.52
N MET A 145 2.62 -22.88 -4.45
CA MET A 145 2.62 -24.14 -5.20
C MET A 145 3.20 -24.04 -6.63
N LEU A 146 3.39 -22.84 -7.20
CA LEU A 146 3.70 -22.72 -8.64
C LEU A 146 5.02 -22.03 -8.98
N ALA A 147 5.72 -21.41 -8.07
CA ALA A 147 7.02 -20.78 -8.35
C ALA A 147 8.00 -21.01 -7.20
N ALA A 148 8.90 -21.97 -7.36
CA ALA A 148 10.11 -22.07 -6.55
C ALA A 148 10.90 -20.77 -6.72
N HIS A 149 10.86 -19.92 -5.69
CA HIS A 149 11.62 -18.67 -5.65
C HIS A 149 13.12 -19.00 -5.65
N PRO A 150 13.97 -18.39 -6.52
CA PRO A 150 15.40 -18.68 -6.59
C PRO A 150 16.17 -18.39 -5.30
N SER A 151 15.58 -17.73 -4.31
CA SER A 151 16.25 -17.30 -3.08
C SER A 151 16.00 -18.18 -1.85
N GLY A 152 15.33 -19.34 -1.97
CA GLY A 152 15.29 -20.36 -0.90
C GLY A 152 14.74 -19.90 0.48
N ALA A 153 14.14 -18.73 0.59
CA ALA A 153 13.52 -18.29 1.81
C ALA A 153 12.17 -18.99 1.96
N LYS A 154 12.14 -20.02 2.81
CA LYS A 154 10.89 -20.59 3.33
C LYS A 154 10.16 -19.45 4.04
N SER A 155 8.98 -19.10 3.55
CA SER A 155 8.04 -18.30 4.32
C SER A 155 7.63 -19.14 5.53
N GLU A 156 8.21 -18.88 6.69
CA GLU A 156 7.52 -19.22 7.93
C GLU A 156 6.16 -18.52 7.83
N GLN A 157 5.10 -19.26 8.02
CA GLN A 157 3.74 -18.72 8.13
C GLN A 157 3.74 -17.74 9.30
N GLN A 158 4.05 -16.47 8.98
CA GLN A 158 3.81 -15.40 9.93
C GLN A 158 2.29 -15.29 10.05
N GLU A 159 1.76 -15.65 11.20
CA GLU A 159 0.37 -15.37 11.57
C GLU A 159 0.06 -13.93 11.16
N ASN A 160 -1.00 -13.74 10.39
CA ASN A 160 -1.51 -12.42 10.06
C ASN A 160 -1.63 -11.62 11.34
N LEU A 161 -0.77 -10.63 11.52
CA LEU A 161 -0.61 -9.86 12.77
C LEU A 161 -1.91 -9.27 13.30
N HIS A 162 -3.03 -9.35 12.54
CA HIS A 162 -4.28 -8.67 12.89
C HIS A 162 -5.56 -9.46 12.55
N GLY A 163 -5.48 -10.72 12.15
CA GLY A 163 -6.67 -11.52 11.81
C GLY A 163 -7.46 -11.01 10.61
N ALA A 164 -6.87 -10.15 9.78
CA ALA A 164 -7.49 -9.67 8.56
C ALA A 164 -7.28 -10.69 7.44
N GLU A 165 -8.37 -11.12 6.80
CA GLU A 165 -8.30 -11.95 5.61
C GLU A 165 -7.79 -11.11 4.43
N VAL A 166 -6.67 -11.53 3.82
CA VAL A 166 -6.13 -10.88 2.62
C VAL A 166 -6.57 -11.68 1.39
N LYS A 167 -7.22 -10.98 0.44
CA LYS A 167 -7.61 -11.57 -0.84
C LYS A 167 -6.88 -10.88 -1.98
N VAL A 168 -6.23 -11.67 -2.82
CA VAL A 168 -5.63 -11.17 -4.07
C VAL A 168 -6.73 -11.01 -5.11
N ARG A 169 -6.83 -9.82 -5.70
CA ARG A 169 -7.81 -9.53 -6.76
C ARG A 169 -7.17 -9.33 -8.12
N TYR A 170 -6.03 -8.66 -8.15
CA TYR A 170 -5.34 -8.35 -9.40
C TYR A 170 -3.94 -8.93 -9.40
N VAL A 171 -3.60 -9.65 -10.46
CA VAL A 171 -2.25 -10.20 -10.68
C VAL A 171 -1.71 -9.70 -12.00
N ASN A 172 -0.39 -9.50 -12.06
CA ASN A 172 0.27 -9.16 -13.31
C ASN A 172 0.24 -10.39 -14.24
N ALA A 173 -0.02 -10.17 -15.52
CA ALA A 173 -0.16 -11.23 -16.52
C ALA A 173 1.18 -11.62 -17.21
N ASN A 174 2.30 -10.98 -16.81
CA ASN A 174 3.64 -11.23 -17.37
C ASN A 174 4.46 -12.14 -16.44
#